data_b984c1053498e90176df579036c65b71
#
_entry.id   b984c1053498e90176df579036c65b71
#
_cell.length_a   1.000
_cell.length_b   1.000
_cell.length_c   1.000
_cell.angle_alpha   90.00
_cell.angle_beta   90.00
_cell.angle_gamma   90.00
#
_symmetry.space_group_name_H-M   'P 1'
#
loop_
_entity.id
_entity.type
_entity.pdbx_description
1 polymer ?
#
loop_
_entity_poly.entity_id
_entity_poly.type
_entity_poly.pdbx_seq_one_letter_code
_entity_poly.pdbx_strand_id
1 'polypeptide(L)'
;MSKEKKGKETENQIEEKRSQIKISVRNLVEFIFREGDIDNRHGQSVSPEAMLAGSRMHRRIQKRMGSDYHAEVPLKLVIGEENYDLVLEGRADGIQITSESEREIDYSSNFNSMTIEEDMNVVIDEIKGVYLKLEQLAEPVRVHKAQAMCYAYIFALQHDIERIGIQMTYVNLDTEEIKYFHEDFTFAALEEWFDDLIRAYKKWSDFQYAWRILRQESIQKLQFPFPYRKGQKELAAGVYRTIKRKKNLFIQAPTGVGKTISTVFPAVKAVGENLGDRIFYLTAKTITGTVAREAFELLRKGGYQAKIIQITAKEKLCMCDEMECNPVHCPYAKGHYPP
;
A
#
# COMPACT_ATOMS: atom_id res chain seq x y z
N MET A 1 -15.70 -46.18 -47.31
CA MET A 1 -14.49 -45.50 -46.83
C MET A 1 -14.93 -44.26 -46.09
N SER A 2 -15.24 -44.40 -44.79
CA SER A 2 -15.62 -43.32 -43.88
C SER A 2 -14.37 -42.77 -43.21
N LYS A 3 -14.12 -41.47 -43.36
CA LYS A 3 -13.09 -40.75 -42.61
C LYS A 3 -13.72 -40.17 -41.35
N GLU A 4 -13.43 -40.80 -40.20
CA GLU A 4 -13.68 -40.23 -38.87
C GLU A 4 -12.83 -38.95 -38.67
N LYS A 5 -13.49 -37.85 -38.53
CA LYS A 5 -12.90 -36.62 -38.02
C LYS A 5 -12.98 -36.67 -36.50
N LYS A 6 -11.85 -36.99 -35.83
CA LYS A 6 -11.67 -36.74 -34.38
C LYS A 6 -11.64 -35.24 -34.13
N GLY A 7 -12.70 -34.74 -33.53
CA GLY A 7 -12.70 -33.38 -32.94
C GLY A 7 -11.75 -33.36 -31.76
N LYS A 8 -10.75 -32.52 -31.77
CA LYS A 8 -10.00 -32.11 -30.59
C LYS A 8 -10.84 -31.07 -29.85
N GLU A 9 -11.49 -31.50 -28.80
CA GLU A 9 -11.99 -30.59 -27.77
C GLU A 9 -10.77 -30.00 -27.04
N THR A 10 -10.48 -28.76 -27.32
CA THR A 10 -9.56 -27.94 -26.53
C THR A 10 -10.30 -27.56 -25.26
N GLU A 11 -10.04 -28.26 -24.17
CA GLU A 11 -10.37 -27.81 -22.83
C GLU A 11 -9.65 -26.48 -22.56
N ASN A 12 -10.33 -25.38 -22.79
CA ASN A 12 -9.97 -24.09 -22.23
C ASN A 12 -10.28 -24.17 -20.72
N GLN A 13 -9.32 -24.65 -19.92
CA GLN A 13 -9.32 -24.39 -18.48
C GLN A 13 -9.14 -22.89 -18.31
N ILE A 14 -10.23 -22.19 -18.08
CA ILE A 14 -10.20 -20.84 -17.50
C ILE A 14 -9.65 -21.03 -16.08
N GLU A 15 -8.36 -20.80 -15.89
CA GLU A 15 -7.79 -20.66 -14.56
C GLU A 15 -8.56 -19.52 -13.87
N GLU A 16 -9.46 -19.88 -12.97
CA GLU A 16 -10.12 -18.89 -12.10
C GLU A 16 -9.03 -18.19 -11.31
N LYS A 17 -8.75 -16.97 -11.71
CA LYS A 17 -7.72 -16.15 -11.07
C LYS A 17 -8.08 -15.95 -9.60
N ARG A 18 -7.31 -16.59 -8.70
CA ARG A 18 -7.52 -16.51 -7.25
C ARG A 18 -7.65 -15.05 -6.80
N SER A 19 -8.49 -14.83 -5.80
CA SER A 19 -8.64 -13.50 -5.19
C SER A 19 -7.32 -13.05 -4.60
N GLN A 20 -6.96 -11.76 -4.74
CA GLN A 20 -5.72 -11.22 -4.22
C GLN A 20 -5.98 -10.13 -3.19
N ILE A 21 -5.29 -10.22 -2.05
CA ILE A 21 -5.15 -9.16 -1.07
C ILE A 21 -3.75 -8.57 -1.24
N LYS A 22 -3.67 -7.31 -1.65
CA LYS A 22 -2.40 -6.63 -1.91
C LYS A 22 -2.06 -5.65 -0.80
N ILE A 23 -0.81 -5.69 -0.37
CA ILE A 23 -0.24 -4.72 0.57
C ILE A 23 1.20 -4.41 0.17
N SER A 24 1.62 -3.14 0.30
CA SER A 24 3.03 -2.80 0.15
C SER A 24 3.81 -3.20 1.40
N VAL A 25 5.09 -3.55 1.23
CA VAL A 25 6.00 -3.84 2.35
C VAL A 25 5.96 -2.71 3.38
N ARG A 26 6.06 -1.46 2.93
CA ARG A 26 5.97 -0.29 3.80
C ARG A 26 4.69 -0.27 4.64
N ASN A 27 3.54 -0.45 3.99
CA ASN A 27 2.25 -0.41 4.71
C ASN A 27 2.10 -1.58 5.68
N LEU A 28 2.65 -2.75 5.35
CA LEU A 28 2.64 -3.92 6.22
C LEU A 28 3.43 -3.65 7.51
N VAL A 29 4.67 -3.19 7.40
CA VAL A 29 5.52 -2.92 8.56
C VAL A 29 5.02 -1.73 9.38
N GLU A 30 4.53 -0.66 8.73
CA GLU A 30 3.88 0.45 9.43
C GLU A 30 2.62 0.01 10.17
N PHE A 31 1.85 -0.92 9.63
CA PHE A 31 0.64 -1.42 10.27
C PHE A 31 0.93 -2.28 11.50
N ILE A 32 1.99 -3.10 11.46
CA ILE A 32 2.32 -4.04 12.53
C ILE A 32 3.23 -3.42 13.61
N PHE A 33 4.20 -2.59 13.21
CA PHE A 33 5.25 -2.10 14.11
C PHE A 33 5.14 -0.61 14.47
N ARG A 34 4.07 0.07 14.02
CA ARG A 34 3.87 1.46 14.40
C ARG A 34 3.45 1.55 15.86
N GLU A 35 4.28 2.16 16.67
CA GLU A 35 4.09 2.31 18.11
C GLU A 35 4.47 3.72 18.58
N GLY A 36 4.05 4.10 19.79
CA GLY A 36 4.47 5.33 20.45
C GLY A 36 3.55 6.52 20.23
N ASP A 37 4.13 7.70 20.23
CA ASP A 37 3.44 8.98 20.31
C ASP A 37 3.18 9.60 18.94
N ILE A 38 2.17 10.46 18.87
CA ILE A 38 2.13 11.49 17.81
C ILE A 38 3.00 12.66 18.28
N ASP A 39 4.02 13.01 17.52
CA ASP A 39 4.87 14.17 17.82
C ASP A 39 5.13 14.99 16.56
N ASN A 40 4.60 16.22 16.54
CA ASN A 40 4.76 17.14 15.40
C ASN A 40 5.94 18.12 15.56
N ARG A 41 6.68 18.07 16.69
CA ARG A 41 7.79 19.01 16.97
C ARG A 41 9.01 18.75 16.08
N HIS A 42 9.19 17.52 15.63
CA HIS A 42 10.36 17.09 14.85
C HIS A 42 10.08 16.95 13.35
N GLY A 43 9.25 17.84 12.80
CA GLY A 43 9.06 17.92 11.35
C GLY A 43 8.32 16.73 10.71
N GLN A 44 7.53 16.00 11.48
CA GLN A 44 6.67 14.92 10.94
C GLN A 44 5.46 15.46 10.13
N SER A 45 5.41 16.76 9.84
CA SER A 45 4.51 17.23 8.79
C SER A 45 5.07 16.73 7.47
N VAL A 46 4.35 15.83 6.83
CA VAL A 46 4.61 15.37 5.46
C VAL A 46 4.30 16.55 4.54
N SER A 47 5.15 17.59 4.60
CA SER A 47 5.01 18.69 3.65
C SER A 47 5.49 18.22 2.27
N PRO A 48 4.91 18.73 1.18
CA PRO A 48 5.39 18.42 -0.17
C PRO A 48 6.89 18.72 -0.32
N GLU A 49 7.39 19.75 0.36
CA GLU A 49 8.80 20.14 0.36
C GLU A 49 9.69 19.09 1.02
N ALA A 50 9.27 18.55 2.18
CA ALA A 50 9.98 17.48 2.89
C ALA A 50 10.03 16.19 2.05
N MET A 51 8.94 15.83 1.37
CA MET A 51 8.90 14.70 0.44
C MET A 51 9.86 14.89 -0.74
N LEU A 52 9.89 16.09 -1.30
CA LEU A 52 10.82 16.42 -2.40
C LEU A 52 12.28 16.44 -1.94
N ALA A 53 12.57 16.94 -0.73
CA ALA A 53 13.90 16.93 -0.15
C ALA A 53 14.38 15.49 0.06
N GLY A 54 13.55 14.62 0.66
CA GLY A 54 13.83 13.19 0.81
C GLY A 54 14.13 12.53 -0.53
N SER A 55 13.25 12.68 -1.54
CA SER A 55 13.45 12.10 -2.87
C SER A 55 14.70 12.60 -3.59
N ARG A 56 15.10 13.86 -3.38
CA ARG A 56 16.37 14.39 -3.94
C ARG A 56 17.56 13.74 -3.27
N MET A 57 17.48 13.56 -1.94
CA MET A 57 18.57 12.98 -1.17
C MET A 57 18.77 11.50 -1.49
N HIS A 58 17.70 10.71 -1.60
CA HIS A 58 17.78 9.32 -2.07
C HIS A 58 18.55 9.23 -3.40
N ARG A 59 18.10 9.98 -4.42
CA ARG A 59 18.77 9.99 -5.73
C ARG A 59 20.22 10.45 -5.68
N ARG A 60 20.57 11.36 -4.75
CA ARG A 60 21.93 11.85 -4.59
C ARG A 60 22.85 10.78 -3.97
N ILE A 61 22.34 10.05 -2.96
CA ILE A 61 23.06 8.93 -2.34
C ILE A 61 23.26 7.83 -3.40
N GLN A 62 22.18 7.36 -4.01
CA GLN A 62 22.22 6.31 -5.04
C GLN A 62 23.19 6.62 -6.18
N LYS A 63 23.27 7.88 -6.65
CA LYS A 63 24.23 8.30 -7.70
C LYS A 63 25.68 8.30 -7.28
N ARG A 64 26.00 8.29 -5.98
CA ARG A 64 27.38 8.23 -5.45
C ARG A 64 27.87 6.81 -5.26
N MET A 65 26.95 5.84 -5.33
CA MET A 65 27.27 4.43 -5.20
C MET A 65 27.93 3.90 -6.48
N GLY A 66 28.69 2.84 -6.35
CA GLY A 66 29.41 2.19 -7.46
C GLY A 66 28.53 1.39 -8.40
N SER A 67 29.15 0.69 -9.32
CA SER A 67 28.48 -0.22 -10.30
C SER A 67 27.87 -1.46 -9.63
N ASP A 68 28.30 -1.80 -8.44
CA ASP A 68 27.84 -2.88 -7.58
C ASP A 68 26.53 -2.57 -6.85
N TYR A 69 25.99 -1.35 -7.03
CA TYR A 69 24.77 -0.88 -6.38
C TYR A 69 23.60 -0.74 -7.36
N HIS A 70 22.53 -1.49 -7.11
CA HIS A 70 21.31 -1.49 -7.91
C HIS A 70 20.22 -0.69 -7.20
N ALA A 71 19.90 0.49 -7.72
CA ALA A 71 18.91 1.39 -7.13
C ALA A 71 17.49 1.02 -7.52
N GLU A 72 16.53 1.27 -6.61
CA GLU A 72 15.07 1.20 -6.89
C GLU A 72 14.61 -0.18 -7.38
N VAL A 73 15.07 -1.25 -6.76
CA VAL A 73 14.78 -2.64 -7.17
C VAL A 73 13.37 -3.05 -6.78
N PRO A 74 12.49 -3.36 -7.74
CA PRO A 74 11.14 -3.83 -7.44
C PRO A 74 11.17 -5.28 -6.93
N LEU A 75 10.56 -5.52 -5.78
CA LEU A 75 10.46 -6.85 -5.15
C LEU A 75 9.00 -7.19 -4.94
N LYS A 76 8.65 -8.46 -5.15
CA LYS A 76 7.30 -8.98 -5.01
C LYS A 76 7.32 -10.40 -4.49
N LEU A 77 6.44 -10.68 -3.52
CA LEU A 77 6.21 -12.02 -3.00
C LEU A 77 4.71 -12.32 -3.03
N VAL A 78 4.36 -13.55 -3.42
CA VAL A 78 2.99 -14.05 -3.38
C VAL A 78 2.93 -15.20 -2.39
N ILE A 79 2.12 -15.04 -1.35
CA ILE A 79 1.92 -16.04 -0.31
C ILE A 79 0.53 -16.62 -0.51
N GLY A 80 0.45 -17.93 -0.78
CA GLY A 80 -0.81 -18.66 -0.95
C GLY A 80 -1.49 -18.89 0.39
N GLU A 81 -2.67 -18.30 0.59
CA GLU A 81 -3.56 -18.59 1.70
C GLU A 81 -4.67 -19.54 1.24
N GLU A 82 -5.48 -20.06 2.16
CA GLU A 82 -6.53 -21.02 1.81
C GLU A 82 -7.48 -20.51 0.71
N ASN A 83 -7.94 -19.27 0.83
CA ASN A 83 -9.00 -18.72 -0.03
C ASN A 83 -8.55 -17.57 -0.95
N TYR A 84 -7.32 -17.08 -0.80
CA TYR A 84 -6.78 -15.94 -1.56
C TYR A 84 -5.25 -16.01 -1.60
N ASP A 85 -4.65 -15.15 -2.41
CA ASP A 85 -3.22 -14.90 -2.40
C ASP A 85 -2.94 -13.57 -1.71
N LEU A 86 -2.06 -13.56 -0.69
CA LEU A 86 -1.52 -12.35 -0.12
C LEU A 86 -0.32 -11.91 -0.99
N VAL A 87 -0.43 -10.73 -1.57
CA VAL A 87 0.61 -10.20 -2.46
C VAL A 87 1.32 -9.04 -1.75
N LEU A 88 2.59 -9.26 -1.42
CA LEU A 88 3.50 -8.23 -0.94
C LEU A 88 4.27 -7.67 -2.12
N GLU A 89 4.33 -6.34 -2.20
CA GLU A 89 5.11 -5.67 -3.23
C GLU A 89 5.75 -4.40 -2.67
N GLY A 90 6.93 -4.07 -3.17
CA GLY A 90 7.64 -2.87 -2.78
C GLY A 90 8.84 -2.62 -3.67
N ARG A 91 9.67 -1.68 -3.25
CA ARG A 91 10.87 -1.32 -3.95
C ARG A 91 11.95 -1.04 -2.93
N ALA A 92 13.02 -1.82 -2.94
CA ALA A 92 14.20 -1.55 -2.14
C ALA A 92 14.90 -0.30 -2.68
N ASP A 93 15.32 0.60 -1.81
CA ASP A 93 16.03 1.82 -2.20
C ASP A 93 17.35 1.48 -2.89
N GLY A 94 18.04 0.42 -2.42
CA GLY A 94 19.21 -0.13 -3.08
C GLY A 94 19.51 -1.57 -2.69
N ILE A 95 20.20 -2.27 -3.58
CA ILE A 95 20.81 -3.57 -3.32
C ILE A 95 22.26 -3.50 -3.78
N GLN A 96 23.17 -3.69 -2.86
CA GLN A 96 24.60 -3.76 -3.14
C GLN A 96 25.03 -5.23 -3.22
N ILE A 97 25.75 -5.60 -4.29
CA ILE A 97 26.26 -6.94 -4.53
C ILE A 97 27.76 -6.83 -4.79
N THR A 98 28.57 -7.34 -3.88
CA THR A 98 30.01 -7.34 -3.99
C THR A 98 30.55 -8.76 -4.02
N SER A 99 31.63 -9.02 -4.76
CA SER A 99 32.32 -10.29 -4.74
C SER A 99 33.67 -10.14 -4.03
N GLU A 100 34.00 -11.12 -3.23
CA GLU A 100 35.36 -11.20 -2.61
C GLU A 100 36.45 -11.60 -3.62
N SER A 101 36.05 -12.23 -4.74
CA SER A 101 36.91 -12.54 -5.85
C SER A 101 37.01 -11.34 -6.81
N GLU A 102 38.23 -11.05 -7.36
CA GLU A 102 38.48 -9.99 -8.34
C GLU A 102 37.76 -10.21 -9.71
N ARG A 103 36.66 -10.95 -9.71
CA ARG A 103 35.86 -11.21 -10.93
C ARG A 103 34.97 -10.00 -11.25
N GLU A 104 35.00 -9.60 -12.50
CA GLU A 104 34.03 -8.64 -13.01
C GLU A 104 32.63 -9.29 -13.00
N ILE A 105 31.73 -8.80 -12.16
CA ILE A 105 30.32 -9.20 -12.18
C ILE A 105 29.67 -8.52 -13.39
N ASP A 106 29.07 -9.31 -14.27
CA ASP A 106 28.31 -8.76 -15.41
C ASP A 106 26.95 -8.24 -14.95
N TYR A 107 26.90 -6.96 -14.65
CA TYR A 107 25.66 -6.24 -14.26
C TYR A 107 24.76 -5.89 -15.47
N SER A 108 25.12 -6.27 -16.70
CA SER A 108 24.33 -5.98 -17.91
C SER A 108 23.16 -6.93 -18.11
N SER A 109 23.15 -8.09 -17.44
CA SER A 109 22.06 -9.05 -17.45
C SER A 109 20.87 -8.54 -16.62
N ASN A 110 19.67 -9.00 -16.97
CA ASN A 110 18.46 -8.65 -16.23
C ASN A 110 18.63 -9.00 -14.73
N PHE A 111 18.64 -8.01 -13.87
CA PHE A 111 18.87 -8.13 -12.43
C PHE A 111 18.06 -9.26 -11.76
N ASN A 112 16.82 -9.45 -12.20
CA ASN A 112 15.92 -10.49 -11.67
C ASN A 112 16.32 -11.94 -12.07
N SER A 113 17.25 -12.10 -12.99
CA SER A 113 17.78 -13.42 -13.45
C SER A 113 19.25 -13.62 -13.08
N MET A 114 19.83 -12.73 -12.30
CA MET A 114 21.21 -12.81 -11.84
C MET A 114 21.35 -13.99 -10.86
N THR A 115 22.35 -14.83 -11.09
CA THR A 115 22.73 -15.88 -10.15
C THR A 115 23.68 -15.28 -9.12
N ILE A 116 23.34 -15.44 -7.84
CA ILE A 116 24.21 -15.03 -6.73
C ILE A 116 25.05 -16.22 -6.33
N GLU A 117 26.38 -16.09 -6.43
CA GLU A 117 27.34 -17.12 -6.06
C GLU A 117 27.67 -17.03 -4.56
N GLU A 118 28.19 -18.11 -3.96
CA GLU A 118 28.48 -18.20 -2.52
C GLU A 118 29.53 -17.19 -2.01
N ASP A 119 30.42 -16.73 -2.91
CA ASP A 119 31.45 -15.71 -2.62
C ASP A 119 30.92 -14.25 -2.77
N MET A 120 29.64 -14.09 -3.07
CA MET A 120 29.02 -12.77 -3.20
C MET A 120 28.39 -12.35 -1.89
N ASN A 121 28.68 -11.11 -1.48
CA ASN A 121 28.04 -10.46 -0.35
C ASN A 121 26.92 -9.54 -0.86
N VAL A 122 25.72 -9.74 -0.34
CA VAL A 122 24.52 -8.97 -0.71
C VAL A 122 24.04 -8.16 0.48
N VAL A 123 23.81 -6.86 0.27
CA VAL A 123 23.31 -5.93 1.28
C VAL A 123 22.14 -5.16 0.73
N ILE A 124 21.01 -5.22 1.43
CA ILE A 124 19.83 -4.37 1.16
C ILE A 124 20.02 -3.03 1.84
N ASP A 125 20.01 -1.94 1.09
CA ASP A 125 20.12 -0.58 1.60
C ASP A 125 18.75 0.11 1.62
N GLU A 126 18.35 0.61 2.80
CA GLU A 126 17.13 1.37 3.01
C GLU A 126 17.48 2.78 3.47
N ILE A 127 17.18 3.77 2.65
CA ILE A 127 17.57 5.17 2.84
C ILE A 127 16.44 5.95 3.52
N LYS A 128 16.75 6.67 4.60
CA LYS A 128 15.77 7.49 5.32
C LYS A 128 16.26 8.92 5.54
N GLY A 129 15.54 9.87 4.94
CA GLY A 129 15.72 11.30 5.22
C GLY A 129 15.03 11.68 6.53
N VAL A 130 15.76 12.30 7.45
CA VAL A 130 15.27 12.71 8.77
C VAL A 130 15.70 14.15 9.09
N TYR A 131 14.97 14.81 9.99
CA TYR A 131 15.30 16.15 10.50
C TYR A 131 15.89 16.12 11.92
N LEU A 132 16.00 14.92 12.53
CA LEU A 132 16.60 14.76 13.84
C LEU A 132 18.12 14.73 13.76
N LYS A 133 18.80 15.11 14.84
CA LYS A 133 20.26 14.99 14.96
C LYS A 133 20.64 13.51 14.98
N LEU A 134 21.48 13.08 14.05
CA LEU A 134 21.86 11.67 13.90
C LEU A 134 22.62 11.08 15.10
N GLU A 135 23.25 11.94 15.91
CA GLU A 135 23.89 11.54 17.17
C GLU A 135 22.87 10.93 18.17
N GLN A 136 21.63 11.40 18.14
CA GLN A 136 20.55 10.95 19.03
C GLN A 136 19.95 9.59 18.58
N LEU A 137 20.24 9.16 17.37
CA LEU A 137 19.78 7.88 16.85
C LEU A 137 20.77 6.78 17.23
N ALA A 138 20.55 6.12 18.38
CA ALA A 138 21.43 5.05 18.88
C ALA A 138 21.26 3.74 18.08
N GLU A 139 20.05 3.48 17.59
CA GLU A 139 19.68 2.29 16.84
C GLU A 139 18.70 2.64 15.69
N PRO A 140 18.54 1.79 14.69
CA PRO A 140 17.57 2.00 13.62
C PRO A 140 16.14 2.04 14.17
N VAL A 141 15.32 2.90 13.59
CA VAL A 141 13.87 2.91 13.88
C VAL A 141 13.29 1.55 13.45
N ARG A 142 12.57 0.89 14.36
CA ARG A 142 12.04 -0.46 14.21
C ARG A 142 11.29 -0.68 12.88
N VAL A 143 10.41 0.26 12.52
CA VAL A 143 9.63 0.20 11.26
C VAL A 143 10.54 0.24 10.03
N HIS A 144 11.58 1.06 10.06
CA HIS A 144 12.52 1.17 8.94
C HIS A 144 13.37 -0.10 8.80
N LYS A 145 13.90 -0.61 9.93
CA LYS A 145 14.63 -1.88 9.95
C LYS A 145 13.77 -3.02 9.44
N ALA A 146 12.52 -3.12 9.89
CA ALA A 146 11.57 -4.13 9.43
C ALA A 146 11.31 -4.06 7.92
N GLN A 147 11.32 -2.86 7.33
CA GLN A 147 11.18 -2.68 5.88
C GLN A 147 12.38 -3.29 5.13
N ALA A 148 13.62 -3.00 5.58
CA ALA A 148 14.83 -3.58 5.02
C ALA A 148 14.87 -5.11 5.19
N MET A 149 14.49 -5.63 6.36
CA MET A 149 14.40 -7.07 6.62
C MET A 149 13.39 -7.77 5.69
N CYS A 150 12.23 -7.17 5.42
CA CYS A 150 11.29 -7.71 4.44
C CYS A 150 11.91 -7.81 3.05
N TYR A 151 12.62 -6.78 2.59
CA TYR A 151 13.28 -6.82 1.29
C TYR A 151 14.42 -7.83 1.28
N ALA A 152 15.18 -7.94 2.36
CA ALA A 152 16.24 -8.94 2.50
C ALA A 152 15.67 -10.37 2.41
N TYR A 153 14.59 -10.66 3.14
CA TYR A 153 13.92 -11.95 3.06
C TYR A 153 13.43 -12.28 1.64
N ILE A 154 12.71 -11.32 1.00
CA ILE A 154 12.17 -11.55 -0.35
C ILE A 154 13.29 -11.79 -1.36
N PHE A 155 14.36 -11.01 -1.29
CA PHE A 155 15.49 -11.14 -2.19
C PHE A 155 16.25 -12.45 -1.95
N ALA A 156 16.56 -12.78 -0.69
CA ALA A 156 17.23 -14.02 -0.34
C ALA A 156 16.45 -15.27 -0.75
N LEU A 157 15.11 -15.26 -0.58
CA LEU A 157 14.22 -16.33 -1.04
C LEU A 157 14.24 -16.51 -2.56
N GLN A 158 14.31 -15.39 -3.31
CA GLN A 158 14.26 -15.43 -4.77
C GLN A 158 15.58 -15.85 -5.41
N HIS A 159 16.69 -15.69 -4.70
CA HIS A 159 18.05 -15.94 -5.20
C HIS A 159 18.79 -17.06 -4.45
N ASP A 160 18.10 -17.78 -3.54
CA ASP A 160 18.64 -18.90 -2.76
C ASP A 160 19.89 -18.51 -1.93
N ILE A 161 19.79 -17.37 -1.24
CA ILE A 161 20.91 -16.79 -0.46
C ILE A 161 20.79 -17.21 1.00
N GLU A 162 21.84 -17.83 1.56
CA GLU A 162 21.89 -18.27 2.96
C GLU A 162 22.17 -17.13 3.95
N ARG A 163 22.92 -16.09 3.54
CA ARG A 163 23.29 -14.94 4.39
C ARG A 163 23.15 -13.65 3.61
N ILE A 164 22.53 -12.64 4.23
CA ILE A 164 22.29 -11.35 3.61
C ILE A 164 22.40 -10.24 4.65
N GLY A 165 23.01 -9.12 4.27
CA GLY A 165 23.10 -7.92 5.09
C GLY A 165 21.95 -6.97 4.84
N ILE A 166 21.64 -6.15 5.84
CA ILE A 166 20.84 -4.93 5.69
C ILE A 166 21.66 -3.72 6.10
N GLN A 167 21.49 -2.63 5.40
CA GLN A 167 22.04 -1.33 5.76
C GLN A 167 20.93 -0.31 5.87
N MET A 168 20.89 0.38 7.00
CA MET A 168 20.00 1.53 7.18
C MET A 168 20.82 2.81 7.00
N THR A 169 20.54 3.53 5.93
CA THR A 169 21.22 4.78 5.59
C THR A 169 20.35 5.98 6.01
N TYR A 170 20.65 6.56 7.17
CA TYR A 170 19.99 7.78 7.64
C TYR A 170 20.71 9.03 7.16
N VAL A 171 19.98 9.97 6.60
CA VAL A 171 20.51 11.27 6.18
C VAL A 171 19.73 12.40 6.82
N ASN A 172 20.44 13.31 7.49
CA ASN A 172 19.85 14.54 7.98
C ASN A 172 19.59 15.49 6.79
N LEU A 173 18.32 15.89 6.60
CA LEU A 173 17.92 16.68 5.43
C LEU A 173 18.37 18.16 5.51
N ASP A 174 18.78 18.65 6.69
CA ASP A 174 19.29 20.01 6.90
C ASP A 174 20.82 20.06 6.77
N THR A 175 21.54 19.11 7.41
CA THR A 175 23.01 19.12 7.47
C THR A 175 23.67 18.24 6.42
N GLU A 176 22.91 17.37 5.77
CA GLU A 176 23.38 16.34 4.83
C GLU A 176 24.34 15.30 5.46
N GLU A 177 24.45 15.26 6.78
CA GLU A 177 25.17 14.21 7.49
C GLU A 177 24.53 12.86 7.26
N ILE A 178 25.36 11.81 7.17
CA ILE A 178 24.89 10.43 6.93
C ILE A 178 25.36 9.54 8.08
N LYS A 179 24.49 8.65 8.54
CA LYS A 179 24.77 7.63 9.51
C LYS A 179 24.30 6.28 9.00
N TYR A 180 25.17 5.27 9.11
CA TYR A 180 24.89 3.93 8.68
C TYR A 180 24.71 3.01 9.89
N PHE A 181 23.77 2.07 9.76
CA PHE A 181 23.66 0.90 10.64
C PHE A 181 23.65 -0.32 9.75
N HIS A 182 24.51 -1.27 10.04
CA HIS A 182 24.62 -2.52 9.30
C HIS A 182 24.36 -3.70 10.21
N GLU A 183 23.68 -4.73 9.69
CA GLU A 183 23.40 -5.97 10.40
C GLU A 183 23.25 -7.13 9.40
N ASP A 184 23.85 -8.28 9.73
CA ASP A 184 23.79 -9.48 8.91
C ASP A 184 22.81 -10.49 9.48
N PHE A 185 22.12 -11.19 8.58
CA PHE A 185 21.13 -12.21 8.91
C PHE A 185 21.41 -13.50 8.16
N THR A 186 21.08 -14.62 8.79
CA THR A 186 20.88 -15.88 8.07
C THR A 186 19.48 -15.90 7.48
N PHE A 187 19.31 -16.63 6.38
CA PHE A 187 17.97 -16.82 5.77
C PHE A 187 16.99 -17.38 6.80
N ALA A 188 17.37 -18.40 7.55
CA ALA A 188 16.51 -19.01 8.57
C ALA A 188 16.01 -18.02 9.63
N ALA A 189 16.87 -17.09 10.08
CA ALA A 189 16.46 -16.05 11.04
C ALA A 189 15.48 -15.04 10.42
N LEU A 190 15.69 -14.68 9.15
CA LEU A 190 14.76 -13.81 8.43
C LEU A 190 13.43 -14.51 8.15
N GLU A 191 13.46 -15.81 7.83
CA GLU A 191 12.25 -16.62 7.58
C GLU A 191 11.38 -16.72 8.84
N GLU A 192 11.97 -17.06 9.99
CA GLU A 192 11.25 -17.11 11.27
C GLU A 192 10.61 -15.76 11.61
N TRP A 193 11.37 -14.68 11.50
CA TRP A 193 10.88 -13.33 11.74
C TRP A 193 9.77 -12.92 10.76
N PHE A 194 9.94 -13.25 9.48
CA PHE A 194 8.96 -12.91 8.45
C PHE A 194 7.66 -13.69 8.61
N ASP A 195 7.75 -14.97 8.99
CA ASP A 195 6.58 -15.80 9.29
C ASP A 195 5.77 -15.25 10.46
N ASP A 196 6.45 -14.73 11.50
CA ASP A 196 5.78 -14.05 12.62
C ASP A 196 5.08 -12.77 12.18
N LEU A 197 5.73 -11.98 11.32
CA LEU A 197 5.14 -10.77 10.73
C LEU A 197 3.87 -11.11 9.93
N ILE A 198 3.93 -12.12 9.06
CA ILE A 198 2.79 -12.54 8.24
C ILE A 198 1.68 -13.12 9.13
N ARG A 199 2.02 -13.90 10.14
CA ARG A 199 1.05 -14.45 11.12
C ARG A 199 0.33 -13.32 11.86
N ALA A 200 1.03 -12.27 12.25
CA ALA A 200 0.43 -11.10 12.89
C ALA A 200 -0.52 -10.34 11.94
N TYR A 201 -0.20 -10.29 10.64
CA TYR A 201 -1.04 -9.62 9.65
C TYR A 201 -2.22 -10.47 9.17
N LYS A 202 -2.13 -11.80 9.24
CA LYS A 202 -3.11 -12.73 8.68
C LYS A 202 -4.55 -12.44 9.09
N LYS A 203 -4.81 -12.15 10.35
CA LYS A 203 -6.17 -11.79 10.83
C LYS A 203 -6.80 -10.61 10.07
N TRP A 204 -5.98 -9.69 9.57
CA TRP A 204 -6.42 -8.52 8.82
C TRP A 204 -6.63 -8.83 7.34
N SER A 205 -5.79 -9.65 6.73
CA SER A 205 -6.00 -10.12 5.35
C SER A 205 -7.23 -11.02 5.25
N ASP A 206 -7.44 -11.94 6.20
CA ASP A 206 -8.65 -12.78 6.30
C ASP A 206 -9.91 -11.92 6.43
N PHE A 207 -9.86 -10.90 7.31
CA PHE A 207 -10.96 -9.97 7.47
C PHE A 207 -11.22 -9.14 6.20
N GLN A 208 -10.19 -8.69 5.50
CA GLN A 208 -10.36 -7.96 4.24
C GLN A 208 -11.00 -8.84 3.16
N TYR A 209 -10.59 -10.10 3.07
CA TYR A 209 -11.16 -11.06 2.13
C TYR A 209 -12.64 -11.31 2.43
N ALA A 210 -12.96 -11.70 3.67
CA ALA A 210 -14.34 -11.96 4.09
C ALA A 210 -15.24 -10.72 3.91
N TRP A 211 -14.72 -9.54 4.25
CA TRP A 211 -15.42 -8.28 4.03
C TRP A 211 -15.67 -7.99 2.56
N ARG A 212 -14.71 -8.28 1.66
CA ARG A 212 -14.89 -8.09 0.23
C ARG A 212 -16.05 -8.94 -0.30
N ILE A 213 -16.15 -10.20 0.11
CA ILE A 213 -17.24 -11.09 -0.28
C ILE A 213 -18.58 -10.57 0.21
N LEU A 214 -18.69 -10.28 1.51
CA LEU A 214 -19.91 -9.75 2.11
C LEU A 214 -20.38 -8.46 1.41
N ARG A 215 -19.45 -7.55 1.12
CA ARG A 215 -19.72 -6.32 0.38
C ARG A 215 -20.28 -6.63 -1.00
N GLN A 216 -19.62 -7.49 -1.77
CA GLN A 216 -20.04 -7.83 -3.13
C GLN A 216 -21.44 -8.46 -3.18
N GLU A 217 -21.70 -9.40 -2.30
CA GLU A 217 -23.04 -10.02 -2.17
C GLU A 217 -24.13 -9.02 -1.82
N SER A 218 -23.84 -8.09 -0.92
CA SER A 218 -24.78 -7.03 -0.53
C SER A 218 -25.09 -6.09 -1.70
N ILE A 219 -24.10 -5.77 -2.53
CA ILE A 219 -24.28 -4.90 -3.70
C ILE A 219 -25.12 -5.57 -4.78
N GLN A 220 -24.97 -6.87 -5.00
CA GLN A 220 -25.74 -7.59 -6.02
C GLN A 220 -27.25 -7.45 -5.78
N LYS A 221 -27.68 -7.55 -4.52
CA LYS A 221 -29.10 -7.46 -4.10
C LYS A 221 -29.64 -6.02 -4.03
N LEU A 222 -28.75 -5.02 -4.08
CA LEU A 222 -29.09 -3.63 -3.86
C LEU A 222 -29.93 -3.06 -5.01
N GLN A 223 -31.04 -2.41 -4.67
CA GLN A 223 -31.93 -1.72 -5.60
C GLN A 223 -31.78 -0.19 -5.46
N PHE A 224 -32.13 0.55 -6.51
CA PHE A 224 -32.22 2.00 -6.40
C PHE A 224 -33.34 2.35 -5.41
N PRO A 225 -33.08 3.23 -4.41
CA PRO A 225 -33.94 3.36 -3.22
C PRO A 225 -35.29 4.05 -3.47
N PHE A 226 -35.50 4.61 -4.65
CA PHE A 226 -36.71 5.35 -5.00
C PHE A 226 -37.20 5.04 -6.43
N PRO A 227 -38.45 5.28 -6.77
CA PRO A 227 -38.87 5.37 -8.17
C PRO A 227 -38.03 6.44 -8.89
N TYR A 228 -37.49 6.10 -10.07
CA TYR A 228 -36.70 7.04 -10.84
C TYR A 228 -37.53 8.26 -11.28
N ARG A 229 -37.03 9.44 -11.04
CA ARG A 229 -37.54 10.67 -11.63
C ARG A 229 -37.04 10.81 -13.06
N LYS A 230 -37.70 11.70 -13.84
CA LYS A 230 -37.30 12.02 -15.22
C LYS A 230 -35.79 12.39 -15.26
N GLY A 231 -35.01 11.75 -16.11
CA GLY A 231 -33.57 11.99 -16.29
C GLY A 231 -32.65 11.27 -15.28
N GLN A 232 -33.18 10.76 -14.15
CA GLN A 232 -32.31 10.07 -13.15
C GLN A 232 -31.75 8.73 -13.65
N LYS A 233 -32.58 7.97 -14.37
CA LYS A 233 -32.20 6.68 -14.92
C LYS A 233 -31.07 6.83 -15.96
N GLU A 234 -31.20 7.82 -16.82
CA GLU A 234 -30.22 8.17 -17.85
C GLU A 234 -28.92 8.63 -17.22
N LEU A 235 -28.99 9.45 -16.16
CA LEU A 235 -27.84 9.92 -15.40
C LEU A 235 -27.09 8.74 -14.73
N ALA A 236 -27.82 7.89 -14.02
CA ALA A 236 -27.25 6.72 -13.35
C ALA A 236 -26.57 5.76 -14.37
N ALA A 237 -27.25 5.50 -15.49
CA ALA A 237 -26.68 4.68 -16.56
C ALA A 237 -25.45 5.36 -17.22
N GLY A 238 -25.44 6.68 -17.34
CA GLY A 238 -24.30 7.47 -17.81
C GLY A 238 -23.07 7.31 -16.91
N VAL A 239 -23.26 7.47 -15.60
CA VAL A 239 -22.18 7.27 -14.59
C VAL A 239 -21.62 5.86 -14.66
N TYR A 240 -22.50 4.84 -14.60
CA TYR A 240 -22.06 3.45 -14.68
C TYR A 240 -21.25 3.16 -15.96
N ARG A 241 -21.74 3.54 -17.14
CA ARG A 241 -21.05 3.35 -18.40
C ARG A 241 -19.70 4.06 -18.46
N THR A 242 -19.61 5.24 -17.84
CA THR A 242 -18.38 6.02 -17.78
C THR A 242 -17.32 5.32 -16.95
N ILE A 243 -17.70 4.79 -15.77
CA ILE A 243 -16.81 3.98 -14.93
C ILE A 243 -16.33 2.74 -15.68
N LYS A 244 -17.25 1.99 -16.28
CA LYS A 244 -16.93 0.79 -17.07
C LYS A 244 -15.96 1.07 -18.23
N ARG A 245 -16.06 2.25 -18.84
CA ARG A 245 -15.21 2.67 -19.95
C ARG A 245 -13.91 3.38 -19.49
N LYS A 246 -13.71 3.56 -18.17
CA LYS A 246 -12.58 4.29 -17.57
C LYS A 246 -12.40 5.70 -18.17
N LYS A 247 -13.52 6.44 -18.29
CA LYS A 247 -13.55 7.80 -18.86
C LYS A 247 -14.01 8.82 -17.83
N ASN A 248 -13.89 10.09 -18.18
CA ASN A 248 -14.43 11.21 -17.38
C ASN A 248 -15.87 11.53 -17.80
N LEU A 249 -16.67 11.99 -16.86
CA LEU A 249 -18.05 12.44 -17.09
C LEU A 249 -18.27 13.80 -16.42
N PHE A 250 -18.68 14.77 -17.19
CA PHE A 250 -19.14 16.07 -16.68
C PHE A 250 -20.67 16.08 -16.68
N ILE A 251 -21.25 16.46 -15.54
CA ILE A 251 -22.70 16.42 -15.33
C ILE A 251 -23.19 17.82 -14.97
N GLN A 252 -24.09 18.35 -15.78
CA GLN A 252 -24.85 19.55 -15.47
C GLN A 252 -26.34 19.15 -15.30
N ALA A 253 -26.85 19.38 -14.10
CA ALA A 253 -28.25 19.08 -13.79
C ALA A 253 -28.81 20.06 -12.75
N PRO A 254 -30.10 20.40 -12.78
CA PRO A 254 -30.77 21.30 -11.83
C PRO A 254 -30.60 20.80 -10.38
N THR A 255 -30.83 21.69 -9.43
CA THR A 255 -30.96 21.32 -8.01
C THR A 255 -32.22 20.48 -7.78
N GLY A 256 -32.19 19.60 -6.76
CA GLY A 256 -33.37 18.79 -6.40
C GLY A 256 -33.63 17.53 -7.24
N VAL A 257 -32.91 17.31 -8.34
CA VAL A 257 -33.10 16.10 -9.19
C VAL A 257 -32.46 14.83 -8.61
N GLY A 258 -31.88 14.88 -7.41
CA GLY A 258 -31.26 13.71 -6.78
C GLY A 258 -29.92 13.31 -7.39
N LYS A 259 -29.08 14.27 -7.79
CA LYS A 259 -27.74 14.03 -8.37
C LYS A 259 -26.91 13.07 -7.54
N THR A 260 -26.84 13.28 -6.21
CA THR A 260 -25.97 12.52 -5.31
C THR A 260 -26.28 11.02 -5.36
N ILE A 261 -27.51 10.63 -5.15
CA ILE A 261 -27.89 9.20 -5.19
C ILE A 261 -27.75 8.61 -6.61
N SER A 262 -28.01 9.43 -7.65
CA SER A 262 -27.88 9.00 -9.06
C SER A 262 -26.43 8.88 -9.52
N THR A 263 -25.46 9.36 -8.73
CA THR A 263 -24.02 9.14 -8.95
C THR A 263 -23.44 8.08 -8.01
N VAL A 264 -23.83 8.08 -6.73
CA VAL A 264 -23.34 7.13 -5.72
C VAL A 264 -23.83 5.71 -6.03
N PHE A 265 -25.12 5.51 -6.28
CA PHE A 265 -25.67 4.17 -6.53
C PHE A 265 -24.99 3.43 -7.69
N PRO A 266 -24.88 4.03 -8.91
CA PRO A 266 -24.19 3.33 -10.01
C PRO A 266 -22.68 3.14 -9.77
N ALA A 267 -22.03 4.02 -8.99
CA ALA A 267 -20.65 3.81 -8.58
C ALA A 267 -20.54 2.60 -7.63
N VAL A 268 -21.46 2.44 -6.67
CA VAL A 268 -21.55 1.25 -5.81
C VAL A 268 -21.81 0.00 -6.64
N LYS A 269 -22.73 0.03 -7.61
CA LYS A 269 -22.95 -1.12 -8.52
C LYS A 269 -21.71 -1.48 -9.31
N ALA A 270 -20.94 -0.49 -9.78
CA ALA A 270 -19.67 -0.71 -10.46
C ALA A 270 -18.61 -1.39 -9.55
N VAL A 271 -18.56 -1.02 -8.27
CA VAL A 271 -17.73 -1.73 -7.27
C VAL A 271 -18.19 -3.18 -7.14
N GLY A 272 -19.48 -3.46 -7.12
CA GLY A 272 -20.05 -4.82 -7.08
C GLY A 272 -19.66 -5.69 -8.29
N GLU A 273 -19.32 -5.06 -9.39
CA GLU A 273 -18.84 -5.74 -10.61
C GLU A 273 -17.31 -5.70 -10.77
N ASN A 274 -16.56 -5.42 -9.69
CA ASN A 274 -15.11 -5.33 -9.66
C ASN A 274 -14.51 -4.29 -10.64
N LEU A 275 -15.28 -3.26 -11.00
CA LEU A 275 -14.78 -2.15 -11.83
C LEU A 275 -13.99 -1.10 -11.04
N GLY A 276 -13.95 -1.24 -9.73
CA GLY A 276 -13.19 -0.45 -8.77
C GLY A 276 -13.38 -0.97 -7.35
N ASP A 277 -12.47 -0.62 -6.44
CA ASP A 277 -12.52 -1.08 -5.03
C ASP A 277 -12.98 0.00 -4.05
N ARG A 278 -12.82 1.25 -4.40
CA ARG A 278 -13.07 2.41 -3.52
C ARG A 278 -13.78 3.52 -4.27
N ILE A 279 -14.59 4.28 -3.54
CA ILE A 279 -15.25 5.48 -4.04
C ILE A 279 -14.76 6.67 -3.22
N PHE A 280 -14.16 7.67 -3.88
CA PHE A 280 -13.84 8.95 -3.27
C PHE A 280 -14.87 9.97 -3.69
N TYR A 281 -15.68 10.45 -2.72
CA TYR A 281 -16.62 11.51 -2.94
C TYR A 281 -16.05 12.83 -2.41
N LEU A 282 -15.55 13.65 -3.33
CA LEU A 282 -14.89 14.91 -3.00
C LEU A 282 -15.88 16.06 -3.03
N THR A 283 -15.87 16.93 -2.02
CA THR A 283 -16.76 18.07 -1.91
C THR A 283 -15.99 19.33 -1.50
N ALA A 284 -16.36 20.47 -2.09
CA ALA A 284 -15.79 21.76 -1.74
C ALA A 284 -16.28 22.31 -0.39
N LYS A 285 -17.43 21.83 0.10
CA LYS A 285 -18.08 22.32 1.33
C LYS A 285 -18.45 21.17 2.24
N THR A 286 -18.31 21.35 3.54
CA THR A 286 -18.64 20.36 4.56
C THR A 286 -20.11 19.88 4.47
N ILE A 287 -21.04 20.79 4.21
CA ILE A 287 -22.48 20.49 4.10
C ILE A 287 -22.80 19.53 2.94
N THR A 288 -22.04 19.61 1.84
CA THR A 288 -22.22 18.66 0.71
C THR A 288 -21.70 17.27 1.01
N GLY A 289 -20.73 17.15 1.95
CA GLY A 289 -20.29 15.87 2.48
C GLY A 289 -21.39 15.14 3.26
N THR A 290 -22.22 15.87 4.00
CA THR A 290 -23.39 15.31 4.72
C THR A 290 -24.38 14.66 3.76
N VAL A 291 -24.68 15.31 2.63
CA VAL A 291 -25.59 14.77 1.60
C VAL A 291 -25.05 13.47 0.99
N ALA A 292 -23.74 13.38 0.77
CA ALA A 292 -23.12 12.16 0.30
C ALA A 292 -23.25 11.04 1.34
N ARG A 293 -22.97 11.33 2.62
CA ARG A 293 -23.12 10.38 3.72
C ARG A 293 -24.56 9.87 3.81
N GLU A 294 -25.54 10.75 3.74
CA GLU A 294 -26.98 10.39 3.74
C GLU A 294 -27.33 9.44 2.59
N ALA A 295 -26.77 9.67 1.40
CA ALA A 295 -26.98 8.77 0.27
C ALA A 295 -26.42 7.36 0.54
N PHE A 296 -25.23 7.24 1.13
CA PHE A 296 -24.69 5.95 1.53
C PHE A 296 -25.47 5.29 2.67
N GLU A 297 -25.92 6.06 3.68
CA GLU A 297 -26.77 5.54 4.77
C GLU A 297 -28.11 5.03 4.23
N LEU A 298 -28.67 5.69 3.23
CA LEU A 298 -29.87 5.21 2.56
C LEU A 298 -29.66 3.85 1.88
N LEU A 299 -28.51 3.68 1.20
CA LEU A 299 -28.15 2.40 0.61
C LEU A 299 -27.90 1.32 1.68
N ARG A 300 -27.31 1.67 2.83
CA ARG A 300 -27.13 0.76 3.98
C ARG A 300 -28.47 0.28 4.53
N LYS A 301 -29.47 1.14 4.63
CA LYS A 301 -30.86 0.74 4.99
C LYS A 301 -31.46 -0.24 3.97
N GLY A 302 -31.02 -0.18 2.72
CA GLY A 302 -31.35 -1.13 1.65
C GLY A 302 -30.54 -2.42 1.67
N GLY A 303 -29.67 -2.63 2.68
CA GLY A 303 -28.86 -3.84 2.85
C GLY A 303 -27.40 -3.74 2.39
N TYR A 304 -26.97 -2.57 1.89
CA TYR A 304 -25.58 -2.38 1.48
C TYR A 304 -24.62 -2.45 2.67
N GLN A 305 -23.68 -3.37 2.64
CA GLN A 305 -22.60 -3.49 3.60
C GLN A 305 -21.42 -2.61 3.18
N ALA A 306 -21.35 -1.39 3.74
CA ALA A 306 -20.32 -0.41 3.41
C ALA A 306 -19.50 0.01 4.63
N LYS A 307 -18.21 0.21 4.41
CA LYS A 307 -17.34 0.99 5.30
C LYS A 307 -17.25 2.41 4.73
N ILE A 308 -17.74 3.39 5.49
CA ILE A 308 -17.81 4.79 5.08
C ILE A 308 -17.01 5.61 6.08
N ILE A 309 -16.03 6.36 5.59
CA ILE A 309 -15.22 7.26 6.42
C ILE A 309 -15.35 8.66 5.83
N GLN A 310 -15.69 9.62 6.69
CA GLN A 310 -15.63 11.03 6.37
C GLN A 310 -14.30 11.58 6.89
N ILE A 311 -13.39 11.92 5.96
CA ILE A 311 -12.12 12.56 6.32
C ILE A 311 -12.43 14.00 6.73
N THR A 312 -12.08 14.33 7.96
CA THR A 312 -12.30 15.65 8.55
C THR A 312 -10.93 16.25 8.92
N ALA A 313 -10.77 17.55 8.73
CA ALA A 313 -9.56 18.24 9.10
C ALA A 313 -9.30 18.12 10.62
N LYS A 314 -8.03 17.96 10.99
CA LYS A 314 -7.58 17.71 12.36
C LYS A 314 -8.07 18.79 13.34
N GLU A 315 -8.06 20.05 12.92
CA GLU A 315 -8.51 21.20 13.70
C GLU A 315 -9.99 21.09 14.12
N LYS A 316 -10.80 20.40 13.34
CA LYS A 316 -12.23 20.20 13.63
C LYS A 316 -12.51 19.01 14.55
N LEU A 317 -11.52 18.14 14.74
CA LEU A 317 -11.61 16.94 15.57
C LEU A 317 -10.83 17.06 16.86
N CYS A 318 -9.94 18.06 16.97
CA CYS A 318 -9.13 18.27 18.16
C CYS A 318 -10.03 18.58 19.37
N MET A 319 -9.81 17.87 20.46
CA MET A 319 -10.51 18.08 21.75
C MET A 319 -9.73 18.99 22.71
N CYS A 320 -8.54 19.45 22.30
CA CYS A 320 -7.72 20.40 23.06
C CYS A 320 -7.99 21.82 22.57
N ASP A 321 -7.93 22.78 23.47
CA ASP A 321 -8.11 24.21 23.16
C ASP A 321 -7.01 24.72 22.21
N GLU A 322 -5.78 24.22 22.39
CA GLU A 322 -4.65 24.46 21.51
C GLU A 322 -4.24 23.16 20.80
N MET A 323 -4.06 23.24 19.47
CA MET A 323 -3.74 22.08 18.65
C MET A 323 -2.22 21.83 18.61
N GLU A 324 -1.65 21.46 19.75
CA GLU A 324 -0.26 21.03 19.87
C GLU A 324 -0.18 19.50 19.96
N CYS A 325 0.07 18.85 18.82
CA CYS A 325 0.07 17.39 18.73
C CYS A 325 1.45 16.81 19.05
N ASN A 326 1.79 16.81 20.32
CA ASN A 326 3.01 16.21 20.85
C ASN A 326 2.72 15.61 22.26
N PRO A 327 3.54 14.65 22.72
CA PRO A 327 3.26 13.93 23.97
C PRO A 327 3.40 14.77 25.25
N VAL A 328 3.97 15.97 25.16
CA VAL A 328 4.13 16.89 26.28
C VAL A 328 2.84 17.67 26.56
N HIS A 329 2.20 18.17 25.50
CA HIS A 329 1.05 19.08 25.59
C HIS A 329 -0.29 18.38 25.33
N CYS A 330 -0.31 17.28 24.57
CA CYS A 330 -1.54 16.61 24.18
C CYS A 330 -1.65 15.20 24.80
N PRO A 331 -2.60 14.96 25.71
CA PRO A 331 -2.78 13.63 26.30
C PRO A 331 -3.21 12.56 25.28
N TYR A 332 -3.83 12.96 24.16
CA TYR A 332 -4.23 12.07 23.09
C TYR A 332 -3.11 11.75 22.10
N ALA A 333 -2.03 12.53 22.13
CA ALA A 333 -0.84 12.28 21.34
C ALA A 333 0.10 11.28 22.01
N LYS A 334 0.10 11.26 23.36
CA LYS A 334 0.92 10.35 24.16
C LYS A 334 0.35 8.93 24.10
N GLY A 335 1.19 7.96 23.70
CA GLY A 335 0.78 6.57 23.56
C GLY A 335 -0.34 6.37 22.51
N HIS A 336 -0.40 7.20 21.48
CA HIS A 336 -1.46 7.16 20.47
C HIS A 336 -1.46 5.84 19.68
N TYR A 337 -0.29 5.32 19.41
CA TYR A 337 -0.12 4.00 18.79
C TYR A 337 0.18 3.01 19.91
N PRO A 338 -0.69 2.00 20.14
CA PRO A 338 -0.45 0.99 21.16
C PRO A 338 0.81 0.17 20.84
N PRO A 339 1.48 -0.39 21.84
CA PRO A 339 2.63 -1.27 21.67
C PRO A 339 2.27 -2.59 20.98
#